data_c56f3165562cb11a5db40de527aaddff
#
_entry.id   c56f3165562cb11a5db40de527aaddff
#
_cell.length_a   1.000
_cell.length_b   1.000
_cell.length_c   1.000
_cell.angle_alpha   90.00
_cell.angle_beta   90.00
_cell.angle_gamma   90.00
#
_symmetry.space_group_name_H-M   'P 1'
#
loop_
_entity.id
_entity.type
_entity.pdbx_description
1 polymer ?
#
loop_
_entity_poly.entity_id
_entity_poly.type
_entity_poly.pdbx_seq_one_letter_code
_entity_poly.pdbx_strand_id
1 'polypeptide(L)'
;MRRRPFALHLALLLALTAAVAGCGRSPAEPTALTYGLTLAPSGIDPHLNASSELGIPLSSVYDTLVFLDPESGEFVPGLAQHWTISEDGLTYTFTLRQDVTFHDGTVFNAEAVRANLDYVLNPDNHSQKAVSMLGPLERVEVVDGFTVALHLTSPYAPLLDSLAQVYLGMASPTALATWGPTDYQFHQVGTGPYRFVEYIPNDHLTLESNPDYAWGPSIYREDRPRIDRITFLFYEVSATRAFALESGEVDIIGEVPLRDAMRLSESGNFTLTPVPIPGQPLQFLFNTRLAPTDDPLVRQALIEGVDRASIVQTVFGEYSQVAQGPLSAMTLGFAPAVPFPDYDPAAALSLLEAAGWSDDNNDGLRTQDGAPLSLHIVAPNWGMNPDVAQLVQAYWEMLGADVSLEIAAGFGPLRELQTQGQYNAIGINFFGTDPDLLRSFYTSDGLYNWTQFNDPAIDELLLSASQMSHDGQGRLERYAQFAEQARDEALLLPVRDYVNLVVSNSRVRDLRFSAQGWFPLLIDLGLGP
;
A
#
# COMPACT_ATOMS: atom_id res chain seq x y z
N MET A 1 -28.10 83.33 -34.26
CA MET A 1 -27.54 82.31 -35.16
C MET A 1 -27.23 81.04 -34.37
N ARG A 2 -27.67 79.90 -34.89
CA ARG A 2 -27.92 78.64 -34.24
C ARG A 2 -26.65 77.94 -33.69
N ARG A 3 -26.61 77.68 -32.40
CA ARG A 3 -25.72 76.64 -31.75
C ARG A 3 -26.58 75.49 -31.30
N ARG A 4 -26.42 74.34 -31.92
CA ARG A 4 -26.74 72.97 -31.50
C ARG A 4 -26.34 72.02 -32.66
N PRO A 5 -25.78 70.77 -32.50
CA PRO A 5 -25.89 69.86 -31.42
C PRO A 5 -24.55 69.11 -31.17
N PHE A 6 -23.84 69.43 -30.10
CA PHE A 6 -22.65 68.65 -29.71
C PHE A 6 -22.89 67.75 -28.46
N ALA A 7 -23.95 68.05 -27.70
CA ALA A 7 -24.22 67.36 -26.44
C ALA A 7 -24.87 65.97 -26.61
N LEU A 8 -25.55 65.71 -27.73
CA LEU A 8 -26.29 64.48 -27.95
C LEU A 8 -25.38 63.30 -28.40
N HIS A 9 -24.28 63.60 -29.07
CA HIS A 9 -23.33 62.56 -29.52
C HIS A 9 -22.37 62.07 -28.40
N LEU A 10 -22.08 62.92 -27.42
CA LEU A 10 -21.24 62.55 -26.28
C LEU A 10 -21.97 61.64 -25.28
N ALA A 11 -23.30 61.84 -25.12
CA ALA A 11 -24.12 60.99 -24.29
C ALA A 11 -24.33 59.55 -24.88
N LEU A 12 -24.37 59.43 -26.22
CA LEU A 12 -24.51 58.17 -26.91
C LEU A 12 -23.18 57.34 -26.90
N LEU A 13 -22.02 58.02 -26.99
CA LEU A 13 -20.72 57.36 -26.88
C LEU A 13 -20.44 56.88 -25.45
N LEU A 14 -20.85 57.58 -24.39
CA LEU A 14 -20.71 57.13 -23.00
C LEU A 14 -21.66 55.98 -22.65
N ALA A 15 -22.86 55.92 -23.29
CA ALA A 15 -23.77 54.79 -23.10
C ALA A 15 -23.30 53.51 -23.80
N LEU A 16 -22.55 53.58 -24.92
CA LEU A 16 -22.00 52.43 -25.60
C LEU A 16 -20.75 51.85 -24.89
N THR A 17 -19.96 52.70 -24.21
CA THR A 17 -18.81 52.22 -23.42
C THR A 17 -19.22 51.56 -22.10
N ALA A 18 -20.37 51.89 -21.53
CA ALA A 18 -20.90 51.25 -20.33
C ALA A 18 -21.54 49.86 -20.60
N ALA A 19 -21.94 49.55 -21.84
CA ALA A 19 -22.53 48.26 -22.21
C ALA A 19 -21.50 47.18 -22.52
N VAL A 20 -20.20 47.52 -22.66
CA VAL A 20 -19.11 46.54 -22.90
C VAL A 20 -18.38 46.15 -21.60
N ALA A 21 -18.65 46.82 -20.47
CA ALA A 21 -18.13 46.46 -19.14
C ALA A 21 -18.99 45.39 -18.41
N GLY A 22 -19.92 44.74 -19.13
CA GLY A 22 -20.76 43.65 -18.64
C GLY A 22 -20.15 42.29 -18.81
N CYS A 23 -19.53 41.76 -17.73
CA CYS A 23 -19.38 40.33 -17.45
C CYS A 23 -18.60 39.46 -18.44
N GLY A 24 -17.33 39.75 -18.62
CA GLY A 24 -16.38 38.72 -18.90
C GLY A 24 -15.74 38.28 -17.57
N ARG A 25 -16.40 37.42 -16.77
CA ARG A 25 -15.65 36.56 -15.84
C ARG A 25 -14.83 35.67 -16.74
N SER A 26 -13.53 35.90 -16.82
CA SER A 26 -12.62 34.90 -17.36
C SER A 26 -12.96 33.56 -16.67
N PRO A 27 -13.09 32.46 -17.40
CA PRO A 27 -13.18 31.18 -16.74
C PRO A 27 -12.06 31.13 -15.70
N ALA A 28 -12.37 30.77 -14.45
CA ALA A 28 -11.35 30.59 -13.45
C ALA A 28 -10.36 29.56 -14.02
N GLU A 29 -9.07 29.83 -13.89
CA GLU A 29 -8.07 28.83 -14.29
C GLU A 29 -8.37 27.54 -13.54
N PRO A 30 -8.29 26.36 -14.23
CA PRO A 30 -8.57 25.09 -13.59
C PRO A 30 -7.62 24.89 -12.41
N THR A 31 -8.18 24.45 -11.29
CA THR A 31 -7.38 24.12 -10.11
C THR A 31 -6.54 22.89 -10.39
N ALA A 32 -5.22 23.00 -10.23
CA ALA A 32 -4.29 21.92 -10.51
C ALA A 32 -3.42 21.59 -9.29
N LEU A 33 -3.10 20.31 -9.12
CA LEU A 33 -2.24 19.78 -8.08
C LEU A 33 -1.25 18.79 -8.69
N THR A 34 -0.02 18.79 -8.18
CA THR A 34 1.02 17.83 -8.60
C THR A 34 1.46 16.98 -7.42
N TYR A 35 1.50 15.66 -7.62
CA TYR A 35 1.89 14.68 -6.60
C TYR A 35 3.19 13.97 -7.04
N GLY A 36 4.23 14.00 -6.20
CA GLY A 36 5.48 13.28 -6.44
C GLY A 36 5.43 11.87 -5.86
N LEU A 37 5.40 10.85 -6.74
CA LEU A 37 5.44 9.44 -6.37
C LEU A 37 6.87 8.95 -6.17
N THR A 38 7.03 7.86 -5.40
CA THR A 38 8.34 7.31 -5.00
C THR A 38 8.93 6.35 -6.02
N LEU A 39 8.09 5.70 -6.82
CA LEU A 39 8.47 4.74 -7.84
C LEU A 39 7.72 5.00 -9.14
N ALA A 40 8.37 4.72 -10.26
CA ALA A 40 7.68 4.54 -11.52
C ALA A 40 7.09 3.11 -11.55
N PRO A 41 5.77 2.94 -11.70
CA PRO A 41 5.17 1.62 -11.74
C PRO A 41 5.61 0.84 -13.00
N SER A 42 5.79 -0.46 -12.87
CA SER A 42 6.11 -1.35 -13.99
C SER A 42 4.96 -1.56 -14.98
N GLY A 43 3.81 -1.00 -14.67
CA GLY A 43 2.55 -0.99 -15.39
C GLY A 43 1.47 -0.46 -14.47
N ILE A 44 0.40 0.08 -15.06
CA ILE A 44 -0.66 0.74 -14.29
C ILE A 44 -2.06 0.13 -14.51
N ASP A 45 -2.18 -1.06 -15.09
CA ASP A 45 -3.42 -1.81 -15.04
C ASP A 45 -3.58 -2.44 -13.64
N PRO A 46 -4.55 -2.01 -12.81
CA PRO A 46 -4.68 -2.49 -11.44
C PRO A 46 -5.03 -3.97 -11.34
N HIS A 47 -5.72 -4.52 -12.36
CA HIS A 47 -6.09 -5.93 -12.40
C HIS A 47 -4.91 -6.86 -12.71
N LEU A 48 -3.84 -6.35 -13.32
CA LEU A 48 -2.70 -7.15 -13.79
C LEU A 48 -1.42 -6.89 -13.01
N ASN A 49 -1.19 -5.65 -12.55
CA ASN A 49 0.05 -5.26 -11.89
C ASN A 49 -0.05 -5.32 -10.35
N ALA A 50 1.10 -5.40 -9.69
CA ALA A 50 1.16 -5.57 -8.23
C ALA A 50 1.70 -4.35 -7.47
N SER A 51 2.22 -3.32 -8.16
CA SER A 51 2.83 -2.15 -7.53
C SER A 51 1.83 -1.40 -6.61
N SER A 52 2.27 -1.04 -5.40
CA SER A 52 1.48 -0.19 -4.50
C SER A 52 1.29 1.23 -5.04
N GLU A 53 2.30 1.76 -5.73
CA GLU A 53 2.28 3.14 -6.26
C GLU A 53 1.13 3.38 -7.25
N LEU A 54 0.74 2.35 -8.02
CA LEU A 54 -0.38 2.49 -8.96
C LEU A 54 -1.71 2.79 -8.25
N GLY A 55 -1.87 2.33 -7.00
CA GLY A 55 -3.09 2.57 -6.23
C GLY A 55 -3.27 4.03 -5.82
N ILE A 56 -2.20 4.81 -5.70
CA ILE A 56 -2.28 6.22 -5.32
C ILE A 56 -3.13 7.03 -6.32
N PRO A 57 -2.85 7.04 -7.64
CA PRO A 57 -3.72 7.67 -8.61
C PRO A 57 -5.00 6.89 -8.90
N LEU A 58 -4.91 5.56 -9.01
CA LEU A 58 -6.01 4.76 -9.58
C LEU A 58 -7.14 4.48 -8.60
N SER A 59 -6.94 4.58 -7.27
CA SER A 59 -8.03 4.54 -6.29
C SER A 59 -9.08 5.64 -6.50
N SER A 60 -8.76 6.67 -7.27
CA SER A 60 -9.71 7.72 -7.66
C SER A 60 -10.27 7.58 -9.08
N VAL A 61 -9.72 6.66 -9.87
CA VAL A 61 -10.24 6.30 -11.21
C VAL A 61 -11.29 5.21 -11.11
N TYR A 62 -11.10 4.27 -10.17
CA TYR A 62 -11.96 3.10 -10.00
C TYR A 62 -12.66 3.12 -8.65
N ASP A 63 -13.98 2.99 -8.66
CA ASP A 63 -14.70 2.56 -7.46
C ASP A 63 -14.65 1.05 -7.34
N THR A 64 -14.82 0.58 -6.10
CA THR A 64 -14.88 -0.81 -5.71
C THR A 64 -16.30 -1.22 -5.31
N LEU A 65 -16.57 -2.52 -5.19
CA LEU A 65 -17.91 -2.99 -4.74
C LEU A 65 -18.22 -2.52 -3.34
N VAL A 66 -17.24 -2.56 -2.45
CA VAL A 66 -17.32 -2.09 -1.06
C VAL A 66 -16.08 -1.26 -0.76
N PHE A 67 -16.14 -0.43 0.27
CA PHE A 67 -15.01 0.31 0.80
C PHE A 67 -14.78 -0.07 2.26
N LEU A 68 -13.54 0.05 2.73
CA LEU A 68 -13.20 -0.09 4.14
C LEU A 68 -13.11 1.32 4.74
N ASP A 69 -13.94 1.59 5.75
CA ASP A 69 -13.94 2.88 6.44
C ASP A 69 -12.68 3.01 7.32
N PRO A 70 -11.82 4.02 7.08
CA PRO A 70 -10.58 4.20 7.84
C PRO A 70 -10.79 4.58 9.31
N GLU A 71 -11.99 5.05 9.69
CA GLU A 71 -12.28 5.48 11.05
C GLU A 71 -12.89 4.34 11.89
N SER A 72 -13.83 3.56 11.31
CA SER A 72 -14.50 2.47 12.01
C SER A 72 -13.89 1.09 11.77
N GLY A 73 -13.16 0.89 10.65
CA GLY A 73 -12.70 -0.42 10.21
C GLY A 73 -13.81 -1.32 9.66
N GLU A 74 -15.01 -0.78 9.41
CA GLU A 74 -16.13 -1.53 8.87
C GLU A 74 -16.20 -1.40 7.34
N PHE A 75 -16.76 -2.43 6.67
CA PHE A 75 -17.06 -2.32 5.24
C PHE A 75 -18.33 -1.50 5.02
N VAL A 76 -18.22 -0.52 4.13
CA VAL A 76 -19.34 0.37 3.75
C VAL A 76 -19.69 0.20 2.28
N PRO A 77 -20.93 0.53 1.87
CA PRO A 77 -21.36 0.49 0.49
C PRO A 77 -20.48 1.31 -0.46
N GLY A 78 -20.14 0.71 -1.61
CA GLY A 78 -19.55 1.34 -2.77
C GLY A 78 -20.45 1.20 -3.99
N LEU A 79 -20.00 0.50 -5.02
CA LEU A 79 -20.82 0.13 -6.18
C LEU A 79 -21.88 -0.93 -5.82
N ALA A 80 -21.68 -1.70 -4.77
CA ALA A 80 -22.71 -2.50 -4.13
C ALA A 80 -23.36 -1.70 -3.00
N GLN A 81 -24.70 -1.58 -3.03
CA GLN A 81 -25.48 -0.91 -1.98
C GLN A 81 -25.68 -1.81 -0.76
N HIS A 82 -25.71 -3.12 -0.99
CA HIS A 82 -25.93 -4.14 0.02
C HIS A 82 -25.32 -5.47 -0.40
N TRP A 83 -24.94 -6.29 0.57
CA TRP A 83 -24.47 -7.67 0.34
C TRP A 83 -24.95 -8.60 1.45
N THR A 84 -25.01 -9.88 1.12
CA THR A 84 -25.26 -10.97 2.06
C THR A 84 -24.26 -12.09 1.84
N ILE A 85 -23.93 -12.78 2.93
CA ILE A 85 -23.06 -13.95 2.92
C ILE A 85 -23.90 -15.14 3.37
N SER A 86 -23.86 -16.25 2.64
CA SER A 86 -24.55 -17.48 3.02
C SER A 86 -24.02 -18.04 4.35
N GLU A 87 -24.83 -18.82 5.07
CA GLU A 87 -24.44 -19.38 6.37
C GLU A 87 -23.18 -20.25 6.31
N ASP A 88 -22.95 -20.91 5.17
CA ASP A 88 -21.77 -21.73 4.93
C ASP A 88 -20.55 -20.91 4.46
N GLY A 89 -20.68 -19.59 4.27
CA GLY A 89 -19.62 -18.70 3.82
C GLY A 89 -19.20 -18.88 2.35
N LEU A 90 -19.95 -19.66 1.56
CA LEU A 90 -19.58 -20.01 0.19
C LEU A 90 -20.18 -19.09 -0.88
N THR A 91 -21.17 -18.28 -0.55
CA THR A 91 -21.81 -17.38 -1.52
C THR A 91 -21.93 -15.97 -0.98
N TYR A 92 -21.37 -15.02 -1.72
CA TYR A 92 -21.50 -13.60 -1.47
C TYR A 92 -22.42 -13.00 -2.54
N THR A 93 -23.58 -12.48 -2.13
CA THR A 93 -24.54 -11.87 -3.05
C THR A 93 -24.56 -10.37 -2.88
N PHE A 94 -24.28 -9.62 -3.96
CA PHE A 94 -24.24 -8.16 -3.97
C PHE A 94 -25.41 -7.58 -4.76
N THR A 95 -26.11 -6.61 -4.17
CA THR A 95 -27.09 -5.77 -4.85
C THR A 95 -26.40 -4.48 -5.27
N LEU A 96 -26.34 -4.22 -6.57
CA LEU A 96 -25.58 -3.17 -7.19
C LEU A 96 -26.38 -1.86 -7.32
N ARG A 97 -25.67 -0.73 -7.37
CA ARG A 97 -26.21 0.58 -7.74
C ARG A 97 -26.73 0.55 -9.19
N GLN A 98 -27.79 1.36 -9.43
CA GLN A 98 -28.42 1.45 -10.76
C GLN A 98 -28.20 2.82 -11.42
N ASP A 99 -27.56 3.74 -10.71
CA ASP A 99 -27.33 5.13 -11.10
C ASP A 99 -25.89 5.42 -11.53
N VAL A 100 -25.08 4.37 -11.77
CA VAL A 100 -23.65 4.48 -12.09
C VAL A 100 -23.38 4.23 -13.56
N THR A 101 -22.53 5.07 -14.13
CA THR A 101 -21.95 4.89 -15.48
C THR A 101 -20.43 4.98 -15.42
N PHE A 102 -19.76 4.20 -16.25
CA PHE A 102 -18.34 4.33 -16.49
C PHE A 102 -18.02 5.66 -17.20
N HIS A 103 -16.77 6.08 -17.14
CA HIS A 103 -16.30 7.33 -17.76
C HIS A 103 -16.55 7.42 -19.28
N ASP A 104 -16.70 6.27 -19.96
CA ASP A 104 -17.03 6.16 -21.38
C ASP A 104 -18.55 6.09 -21.68
N GLY A 105 -19.38 6.21 -20.64
CA GLY A 105 -20.84 6.15 -20.74
C GLY A 105 -21.42 4.74 -20.71
N THR A 106 -20.60 3.69 -20.64
CA THR A 106 -21.07 2.30 -20.43
C THR A 106 -21.79 2.20 -19.08
N VAL A 107 -22.93 1.51 -19.01
CA VAL A 107 -23.70 1.32 -17.77
C VAL A 107 -22.99 0.31 -16.88
N PHE A 108 -22.85 0.64 -15.58
CA PHE A 108 -22.43 -0.31 -14.57
C PHE A 108 -23.58 -1.26 -14.20
N ASN A 109 -23.35 -2.56 -14.22
CA ASN A 109 -24.32 -3.60 -13.91
C ASN A 109 -23.64 -4.93 -13.52
N ALA A 110 -24.42 -5.99 -13.26
CA ALA A 110 -23.90 -7.29 -12.87
C ALA A 110 -22.99 -7.96 -13.93
N GLU A 111 -23.26 -7.72 -15.22
CA GLU A 111 -22.38 -8.19 -16.30
C GLU A 111 -21.01 -7.48 -16.30
N ALA A 112 -20.97 -6.20 -15.90
CA ALA A 112 -19.72 -5.49 -15.76
C ALA A 112 -18.87 -6.07 -14.62
N VAL A 113 -19.47 -6.41 -13.47
CA VAL A 113 -18.76 -7.08 -12.38
C VAL A 113 -18.19 -8.42 -12.83
N ARG A 114 -19.03 -9.24 -13.49
CA ARG A 114 -18.57 -10.53 -14.02
C ARG A 114 -17.39 -10.35 -14.98
N ALA A 115 -17.49 -9.43 -15.94
CA ALA A 115 -16.44 -9.19 -16.93
C ALA A 115 -15.10 -8.79 -16.27
N ASN A 116 -15.13 -7.98 -15.20
CA ASN A 116 -13.93 -7.59 -14.47
C ASN A 116 -13.28 -8.78 -13.75
N LEU A 117 -14.07 -9.59 -13.04
CA LEU A 117 -13.55 -10.74 -12.31
C LEU A 117 -13.06 -11.84 -13.27
N ASP A 118 -13.77 -12.08 -14.37
CA ASP A 118 -13.34 -13.00 -15.45
C ASP A 118 -12.03 -12.51 -16.09
N TYR A 119 -11.84 -11.18 -16.25
CA TYR A 119 -10.60 -10.61 -16.76
C TYR A 119 -9.41 -10.88 -15.82
N VAL A 120 -9.60 -10.75 -14.51
CA VAL A 120 -8.59 -11.07 -13.49
C VAL A 120 -8.28 -12.57 -13.47
N LEU A 121 -9.31 -13.42 -13.54
CA LEU A 121 -9.19 -14.89 -13.48
C LEU A 121 -8.64 -15.51 -14.76
N ASN A 122 -8.64 -14.79 -15.88
CA ASN A 122 -8.11 -15.31 -17.14
C ASN A 122 -6.57 -15.49 -17.04
N PRO A 123 -6.05 -16.74 -17.09
CA PRO A 123 -4.62 -17.00 -16.94
C PRO A 123 -3.76 -16.36 -18.05
N ASP A 124 -4.34 -16.12 -19.23
CA ASP A 124 -3.63 -15.48 -20.35
C ASP A 124 -3.32 -14.00 -20.06
N ASN A 125 -4.02 -13.37 -19.13
CA ASN A 125 -3.81 -11.98 -18.74
C ASN A 125 -2.67 -11.81 -17.70
N HIS A 126 -2.19 -12.92 -17.11
CA HIS A 126 -1.06 -12.90 -16.16
C HIS A 126 -1.24 -11.96 -14.97
N SER A 127 -2.43 -11.90 -14.40
CA SER A 127 -2.71 -11.10 -13.19
C SER A 127 -1.78 -11.51 -12.04
N GLN A 128 -1.10 -10.51 -11.44
CA GLN A 128 -0.07 -10.76 -10.43
C GLN A 128 -0.64 -10.75 -9.00
N LYS A 129 -1.34 -9.70 -8.62
CA LYS A 129 -1.88 -9.49 -7.27
C LYS A 129 -3.39 -9.75 -7.20
N ALA A 130 -4.17 -9.16 -8.10
CA ALA A 130 -5.62 -9.23 -8.06
C ALA A 130 -6.15 -10.68 -8.07
N VAL A 131 -5.52 -11.58 -8.84
CA VAL A 131 -5.93 -12.98 -8.90
C VAL A 131 -5.80 -13.69 -7.54
N SER A 132 -4.74 -13.44 -6.80
CA SER A 132 -4.54 -14.03 -5.48
C SER A 132 -5.52 -13.49 -4.44
N MET A 133 -5.96 -12.23 -4.60
CA MET A 133 -6.92 -11.58 -3.72
C MET A 133 -8.33 -12.15 -3.82
N LEU A 134 -8.68 -12.77 -4.95
CA LEU A 134 -9.97 -13.44 -5.13
C LEU A 134 -10.08 -14.77 -4.35
N GLY A 135 -8.96 -15.28 -3.85
CA GLY A 135 -8.92 -16.52 -3.07
C GLY A 135 -9.55 -17.69 -3.83
N PRO A 136 -10.40 -18.51 -3.18
CA PRO A 136 -11.01 -19.69 -3.77
C PRO A 136 -12.28 -19.40 -4.60
N LEU A 137 -12.32 -18.24 -5.29
CA LEU A 137 -13.46 -17.89 -6.16
C LEU A 137 -13.58 -18.91 -7.30
N GLU A 138 -14.71 -19.61 -7.37
CA GLU A 138 -15.01 -20.61 -8.39
C GLU A 138 -15.68 -20.00 -9.62
N ARG A 139 -16.73 -19.17 -9.38
CA ARG A 139 -17.52 -18.57 -10.46
C ARG A 139 -18.25 -17.31 -10.02
N VAL A 140 -18.56 -16.48 -11.01
CA VAL A 140 -19.39 -15.29 -10.87
C VAL A 140 -20.73 -15.54 -11.57
N GLU A 141 -21.84 -15.42 -10.84
CA GLU A 141 -23.19 -15.62 -11.36
C GLU A 141 -23.92 -14.28 -11.47
N VAL A 142 -24.40 -13.96 -12.65
CA VAL A 142 -25.31 -12.85 -12.86
C VAL A 142 -26.73 -13.33 -12.54
N VAL A 143 -27.26 -12.95 -11.39
CA VAL A 143 -28.60 -13.33 -10.93
C VAL A 143 -29.67 -12.54 -11.68
N ASP A 144 -29.44 -11.23 -11.81
CA ASP A 144 -30.22 -10.31 -12.63
C ASP A 144 -29.36 -9.11 -13.06
N GLY A 145 -29.94 -8.09 -13.69
CA GLY A 145 -29.19 -6.94 -14.19
C GLY A 145 -28.38 -6.17 -13.15
N PHE A 146 -28.75 -6.26 -11.86
CA PHE A 146 -28.14 -5.53 -10.76
C PHE A 146 -27.90 -6.39 -9.51
N THR A 147 -27.91 -7.70 -9.68
CA THR A 147 -27.60 -8.65 -8.60
C THR A 147 -26.55 -9.64 -9.12
N VAL A 148 -25.43 -9.75 -8.42
CA VAL A 148 -24.35 -10.68 -8.75
C VAL A 148 -24.03 -11.55 -7.53
N ALA A 149 -23.77 -12.83 -7.74
CA ALA A 149 -23.34 -13.76 -6.70
C ALA A 149 -21.94 -14.29 -7.01
N LEU A 150 -21.06 -14.23 -6.02
CA LEU A 150 -19.72 -14.81 -6.07
C LEU A 150 -19.73 -16.13 -5.32
N HIS A 151 -19.41 -17.23 -6.00
CA HIS A 151 -19.38 -18.57 -5.43
C HIS A 151 -17.96 -19.02 -5.19
N LEU A 152 -17.68 -19.47 -3.96
CA LEU A 152 -16.38 -19.93 -3.50
C LEU A 152 -16.37 -21.46 -3.35
N THR A 153 -15.21 -22.09 -3.53
CA THR A 153 -15.01 -23.51 -3.25
C THR A 153 -14.78 -23.81 -1.76
N SER A 154 -14.39 -22.81 -0.98
CA SER A 154 -14.27 -22.85 0.48
C SER A 154 -14.53 -21.46 1.07
N PRO A 155 -14.92 -21.31 2.34
CA PRO A 155 -15.10 -20.01 2.96
C PRO A 155 -13.81 -19.18 2.89
N TYR A 156 -13.93 -17.86 2.71
CA TYR A 156 -12.79 -16.95 2.58
C TYR A 156 -13.11 -15.58 3.17
N ALA A 157 -12.74 -15.39 4.44
CA ALA A 157 -12.99 -14.16 5.18
C ALA A 157 -12.37 -12.89 4.55
N PRO A 158 -11.18 -12.93 3.92
CA PRO A 158 -10.56 -11.74 3.34
C PRO A 158 -11.26 -11.19 2.08
N LEU A 159 -12.28 -11.87 1.53
CA LEU A 159 -12.88 -11.47 0.25
C LEU A 159 -13.41 -10.04 0.24
N LEU A 160 -14.08 -9.58 1.31
CA LEU A 160 -14.58 -8.20 1.37
C LEU A 160 -13.44 -7.19 1.43
N ASP A 161 -12.38 -7.47 2.16
CA ASP A 161 -11.18 -6.63 2.18
C ASP A 161 -10.53 -6.55 0.79
N SER A 162 -10.44 -7.68 0.10
CA SER A 162 -9.97 -7.75 -1.28
C SER A 162 -10.82 -6.90 -2.23
N LEU A 163 -12.14 -7.03 -2.13
CA LEU A 163 -13.11 -6.29 -2.95
C LEU A 163 -13.18 -4.79 -2.59
N ALA A 164 -12.55 -4.35 -1.51
CA ALA A 164 -12.40 -2.95 -1.13
C ALA A 164 -11.10 -2.32 -1.67
N GLN A 165 -10.25 -3.07 -2.36
CA GLN A 165 -8.98 -2.57 -2.86
C GLN A 165 -9.01 -2.27 -4.37
N VAL A 166 -8.29 -1.25 -4.78
CA VAL A 166 -8.23 -0.76 -6.17
C VAL A 166 -7.85 -1.83 -7.20
N TYR A 167 -7.13 -2.88 -6.78
CA TYR A 167 -6.75 -4.01 -7.64
C TYR A 167 -7.96 -4.83 -8.14
N LEU A 168 -9.10 -4.70 -7.46
CA LEU A 168 -10.40 -5.25 -7.85
C LEU A 168 -11.44 -4.14 -8.10
N GLY A 169 -10.97 -2.94 -8.44
CA GLY A 169 -11.82 -1.82 -8.88
C GLY A 169 -12.49 -2.11 -10.21
N MET A 170 -13.68 -1.54 -10.44
CA MET A 170 -14.48 -1.85 -11.63
C MET A 170 -14.07 -1.01 -12.83
N ALA A 171 -13.60 -1.67 -13.87
CA ALA A 171 -13.25 -1.11 -15.18
C ALA A 171 -14.40 -1.29 -16.20
N SER A 172 -14.50 -0.39 -17.17
CA SER A 172 -15.47 -0.53 -18.27
C SER A 172 -15.20 -1.80 -19.06
N PRO A 173 -16.18 -2.73 -19.17
CA PRO A 173 -16.04 -3.92 -20.02
C PRO A 173 -15.79 -3.58 -21.49
N THR A 174 -16.34 -2.46 -21.95
CA THR A 174 -16.12 -1.95 -23.32
C THR A 174 -14.66 -1.57 -23.54
N ALA A 175 -14.05 -0.88 -22.58
CA ALA A 175 -12.65 -0.49 -22.66
C ALA A 175 -11.72 -1.70 -22.53
N LEU A 176 -11.98 -2.62 -21.58
CA LEU A 176 -11.22 -3.87 -21.44
C LEU A 176 -11.23 -4.70 -22.74
N ALA A 177 -12.41 -4.86 -23.35
CA ALA A 177 -12.55 -5.61 -24.60
C ALA A 177 -11.89 -4.91 -25.81
N THR A 178 -11.87 -3.56 -25.82
CA THR A 178 -11.30 -2.78 -26.91
C THR A 178 -9.78 -2.78 -26.90
N TRP A 179 -9.17 -2.61 -25.72
CA TRP A 179 -7.74 -2.38 -25.58
C TRP A 179 -6.95 -3.63 -25.16
N GLY A 180 -7.62 -4.58 -24.48
CA GLY A 180 -6.99 -5.81 -23.99
C GLY A 180 -5.87 -5.58 -22.96
N PRO A 181 -5.20 -6.66 -22.50
CA PRO A 181 -4.30 -6.61 -21.36
C PRO A 181 -3.00 -5.82 -21.59
N THR A 182 -2.61 -5.58 -22.84
CA THR A 182 -1.37 -4.84 -23.16
C THR A 182 -1.59 -3.33 -23.16
N ASP A 183 -2.69 -2.87 -23.80
CA ASP A 183 -2.88 -1.46 -24.11
C ASP A 183 -3.85 -0.78 -23.14
N TYR A 184 -4.66 -1.52 -22.38
CA TYR A 184 -5.63 -0.96 -21.44
C TYR A 184 -5.00 0.00 -20.42
N GLN A 185 -3.77 -0.24 -19.99
CA GLN A 185 -3.06 0.66 -19.09
C GLN A 185 -2.92 2.10 -19.62
N PHE A 186 -3.01 2.33 -20.92
CA PHE A 186 -2.97 3.66 -21.55
C PHE A 186 -4.37 4.23 -21.84
N HIS A 187 -5.43 3.48 -21.54
CA HIS A 187 -6.82 3.79 -21.90
C HIS A 187 -7.80 3.43 -20.77
N GLN A 188 -7.43 3.77 -19.54
CA GLN A 188 -8.18 3.34 -18.36
C GLN A 188 -9.52 4.05 -18.23
N VAL A 189 -10.56 3.28 -17.94
CA VAL A 189 -11.95 3.75 -17.82
C VAL A 189 -12.59 3.09 -16.60
N GLY A 190 -12.74 3.87 -15.53
CA GLY A 190 -13.42 3.46 -14.29
C GLY A 190 -14.74 4.18 -14.09
N THR A 191 -15.21 4.22 -12.84
CA THR A 191 -16.42 4.91 -12.39
C THR A 191 -16.13 6.03 -11.40
N GLY A 192 -14.87 6.22 -11.01
CA GLY A 192 -14.45 7.03 -9.89
C GLY A 192 -14.58 8.55 -10.09
N PRO A 193 -14.24 9.33 -9.05
CA PRO A 193 -14.33 10.78 -9.04
C PRO A 193 -13.36 11.47 -10.00
N TYR A 194 -12.34 10.78 -10.48
CA TYR A 194 -11.39 11.27 -11.48
C TYR A 194 -11.36 10.37 -12.70
N ARG A 195 -11.21 11.01 -13.88
CA ARG A 195 -11.03 10.33 -15.17
C ARG A 195 -9.56 10.27 -15.52
N PHE A 196 -9.13 9.16 -16.05
CA PHE A 196 -7.78 9.00 -16.61
C PHE A 196 -7.64 9.85 -17.89
N VAL A 197 -6.55 10.61 -18.00
CA VAL A 197 -6.23 11.43 -19.18
C VAL A 197 -5.11 10.77 -19.96
N GLU A 198 -3.94 10.58 -19.32
CA GLU A 198 -2.78 9.97 -19.96
C GLU A 198 -1.80 9.35 -18.95
N TYR A 199 -1.03 8.40 -19.44
CA TYR A 199 0.13 7.85 -18.74
C TYR A 199 1.31 7.80 -19.71
N ILE A 200 2.40 8.46 -19.35
CA ILE A 200 3.67 8.38 -20.04
C ILE A 200 4.65 7.67 -19.10
N PRO A 201 5.06 6.42 -19.43
CA PRO A 201 5.94 5.63 -18.59
C PRO A 201 7.23 6.37 -18.22
N ASN A 202 7.60 6.32 -16.95
CA ASN A 202 8.76 6.99 -16.35
C ASN A 202 8.73 8.53 -16.39
N ASP A 203 7.62 9.14 -16.76
CA ASP A 203 7.44 10.59 -16.79
C ASP A 203 6.28 11.02 -15.90
N HIS A 204 5.03 10.76 -16.31
CA HIS A 204 3.87 11.18 -15.52
C HIS A 204 2.59 10.38 -15.81
N LEU A 205 1.61 10.57 -14.90
CA LEU A 205 0.22 10.18 -15.06
C LEU A 205 -0.67 11.38 -14.75
N THR A 206 -1.68 11.64 -15.56
CA THR A 206 -2.60 12.76 -15.39
C THR A 206 -4.05 12.29 -15.25
N LEU A 207 -4.74 12.86 -14.27
CA LEU A 207 -6.17 12.70 -14.03
C LEU A 207 -6.89 14.03 -14.15
N GLU A 208 -8.16 14.00 -14.56
CA GLU A 208 -9.08 15.14 -14.51
C GLU A 208 -10.34 14.79 -13.72
N SER A 209 -10.96 15.80 -13.10
CA SER A 209 -12.19 15.61 -12.32
C SER A 209 -13.32 15.05 -13.17
N ASN A 210 -14.11 14.12 -12.61
CA ASN A 210 -15.32 13.61 -13.23
C ASN A 210 -16.53 14.48 -12.80
N PRO A 211 -17.06 15.36 -13.66
CA PRO A 211 -18.16 16.26 -13.28
C PRO A 211 -19.49 15.53 -13.04
N ASP A 212 -19.61 14.29 -13.54
CA ASP A 212 -20.82 13.48 -13.45
C ASP A 212 -20.84 12.58 -12.20
N TYR A 213 -19.75 12.56 -11.41
CA TYR A 213 -19.65 11.74 -10.21
C TYR A 213 -20.65 12.17 -9.12
N ALA A 214 -21.49 11.25 -8.67
CA ALA A 214 -22.54 11.53 -7.70
C ALA A 214 -22.92 10.31 -6.80
N TRP A 215 -22.10 9.26 -6.78
CA TRP A 215 -22.37 8.00 -6.08
C TRP A 215 -21.27 7.59 -5.09
N GLY A 216 -20.50 8.54 -4.60
CA GLY A 216 -19.39 8.29 -3.69
C GLY A 216 -19.79 7.55 -2.40
N PRO A 217 -18.86 6.75 -1.83
CA PRO A 217 -19.05 6.09 -0.55
C PRO A 217 -19.07 7.10 0.60
N SER A 218 -19.61 6.69 1.75
CA SER A 218 -19.71 7.53 2.96
C SER A 218 -18.37 7.97 3.55
N ILE A 219 -17.25 7.34 3.15
CA ILE A 219 -15.91 7.72 3.60
C ILE A 219 -15.43 9.05 3.01
N TYR A 220 -16.02 9.51 1.90
CA TYR A 220 -15.75 10.81 1.32
C TYR A 220 -16.48 11.92 2.06
N ARG A 221 -15.82 13.05 2.24
CA ARG A 221 -16.38 14.27 2.86
C ARG A 221 -16.97 15.20 1.82
N GLU A 222 -16.50 15.09 0.59
CA GLU A 222 -16.96 15.89 -0.53
C GLU A 222 -17.75 15.03 -1.52
N ASP A 223 -18.82 15.58 -2.06
CA ASP A 223 -19.63 14.92 -3.09
C ASP A 223 -18.97 14.95 -4.48
N ARG A 224 -18.02 15.87 -4.68
CA ARG A 224 -17.33 16.09 -5.96
C ARG A 224 -15.89 16.57 -5.74
N PRO A 225 -14.97 16.24 -6.66
CA PRO A 225 -13.61 16.77 -6.63
C PRO A 225 -13.58 18.30 -6.65
N ARG A 226 -12.72 18.88 -5.81
CA ARG A 226 -12.45 20.34 -5.79
C ARG A 226 -11.22 20.71 -6.63
N ILE A 227 -10.43 19.75 -7.03
CA ILE A 227 -9.25 19.89 -7.89
C ILE A 227 -9.62 19.40 -9.28
N ASP A 228 -9.46 20.26 -10.29
CA ASP A 228 -9.86 19.93 -11.67
C ASP A 228 -8.88 18.95 -12.34
N ARG A 229 -7.57 19.05 -12.02
CA ARG A 229 -6.52 18.22 -12.61
C ARG A 229 -5.47 17.85 -11.57
N ILE A 230 -5.06 16.58 -11.58
CA ILE A 230 -3.97 16.07 -10.75
C ILE A 230 -2.94 15.40 -11.67
N THR A 231 -1.67 15.80 -11.54
CA THR A 231 -0.55 15.18 -12.25
C THR A 231 0.36 14.47 -11.25
N PHE A 232 0.69 13.21 -11.51
CA PHE A 232 1.61 12.41 -10.72
C PHE A 232 2.94 12.33 -11.45
N LEU A 233 4.01 12.79 -10.81
CA LEU A 233 5.39 12.72 -11.31
C LEU A 233 6.17 11.64 -10.55
N PHE A 234 7.12 11.00 -11.20
CA PHE A 234 7.87 9.89 -10.60
C PHE A 234 9.27 10.34 -10.16
N TYR A 235 9.57 10.21 -8.86
CA TYR A 235 10.86 10.58 -8.26
C TYR A 235 11.40 9.45 -7.38
N GLU A 236 12.23 8.60 -7.92
CA GLU A 236 12.80 7.45 -7.19
C GLU A 236 13.76 7.90 -6.07
N VAL A 237 14.50 9.01 -6.31
CA VAL A 237 15.47 9.53 -5.35
C VAL A 237 14.77 10.49 -4.37
N SER A 238 14.78 10.16 -3.08
CA SER A 238 14.11 10.93 -2.03
C SER A 238 14.57 12.40 -1.96
N ALA A 239 15.87 12.66 -2.14
CA ALA A 239 16.42 14.03 -2.13
C ALA A 239 15.89 14.86 -3.31
N THR A 240 15.76 14.26 -4.51
CA THR A 240 15.19 14.92 -5.68
C THR A 240 13.71 15.23 -5.44
N ARG A 241 12.98 14.30 -4.84
CA ARG A 241 11.57 14.45 -4.50
C ARG A 241 11.35 15.59 -3.48
N ALA A 242 12.19 15.66 -2.42
CA ALA A 242 12.15 16.76 -1.46
C ALA A 242 12.46 18.12 -2.12
N PHE A 243 13.43 18.16 -3.03
CA PHE A 243 13.76 19.39 -3.77
C PHE A 243 12.61 19.82 -4.70
N ALA A 244 11.94 18.89 -5.36
CA ALA A 244 10.77 19.20 -6.21
C ALA A 244 9.62 19.83 -5.40
N LEU A 245 9.41 19.38 -4.16
CA LEU A 245 8.44 20.01 -3.24
C LEU A 245 8.88 21.43 -2.84
N GLU A 246 10.16 21.62 -2.49
CA GLU A 246 10.67 22.95 -2.10
C GLU A 246 10.65 23.97 -3.24
N SER A 247 10.91 23.52 -4.47
CA SER A 247 10.85 24.38 -5.65
C SER A 247 9.41 24.70 -6.10
N GLY A 248 8.41 24.00 -5.57
CA GLY A 248 7.01 24.13 -5.97
C GLY A 248 6.68 23.38 -7.25
N GLU A 249 7.52 22.47 -7.71
CA GLU A 249 7.26 21.60 -8.86
C GLU A 249 6.19 20.56 -8.50
N VAL A 250 6.16 20.08 -7.25
CA VAL A 250 5.12 19.22 -6.71
C VAL A 250 4.50 19.82 -5.44
N ASP A 251 3.28 19.42 -5.13
CA ASP A 251 2.51 19.88 -3.95
C ASP A 251 2.51 18.88 -2.81
N ILE A 252 2.65 17.59 -3.09
CA ILE A 252 2.60 16.51 -2.13
C ILE A 252 3.68 15.49 -2.47
N ILE A 253 4.39 14.98 -1.46
CA ILE A 253 5.33 13.85 -1.58
C ILE A 253 5.17 12.89 -0.42
N GLY A 254 5.37 11.59 -0.68
CA GLY A 254 5.39 10.54 0.34
C GLY A 254 6.79 9.99 0.61
N GLU A 255 6.89 9.10 1.61
CA GLU A 255 8.12 8.41 2.01
C GLU A 255 9.32 9.37 2.19
N VAL A 256 9.04 10.47 2.89
CA VAL A 256 10.07 11.49 3.14
C VAL A 256 10.97 11.04 4.29
N PRO A 257 12.30 10.98 4.11
CA PRO A 257 13.21 10.67 5.20
C PRO A 257 13.03 11.64 6.37
N LEU A 258 13.16 11.14 7.61
CA LEU A 258 12.92 11.92 8.83
C LEU A 258 13.60 13.29 8.81
N ARG A 259 14.88 13.34 8.43
CA ARG A 259 15.66 14.58 8.39
C ARG A 259 15.04 15.63 7.47
N ASP A 260 14.60 15.20 6.26
CA ASP A 260 13.97 16.12 5.32
C ASP A 260 12.55 16.49 5.74
N ALA A 261 11.79 15.56 6.30
CA ALA A 261 10.46 15.82 6.84
C ALA A 261 10.49 16.88 7.96
N MET A 262 11.43 16.75 8.90
CA MET A 262 11.64 17.73 9.97
C MET A 262 12.03 19.10 9.41
N ARG A 263 13.05 19.15 8.55
CA ARG A 263 13.53 20.39 7.93
C ARG A 263 12.44 21.11 7.14
N LEU A 264 11.62 20.37 6.38
CA LEU A 264 10.51 20.94 5.61
C LEU A 264 9.42 21.49 6.54
N SER A 265 9.01 20.71 7.56
CA SER A 265 7.94 21.14 8.48
C SER A 265 8.34 22.37 9.33
N GLU A 266 9.60 22.47 9.75
CA GLU A 266 10.12 23.61 10.52
C GLU A 266 10.13 24.92 9.71
N SER A 267 10.12 24.86 8.38
CA SER A 267 10.09 26.06 7.52
C SER A 267 8.77 26.83 7.60
N GLY A 268 7.69 26.18 8.05
CA GLY A 268 6.34 26.74 8.13
C GLY A 268 5.59 26.83 6.78
N ASN A 269 6.25 26.44 5.68
CA ASN A 269 5.65 26.43 4.33
C ASN A 269 5.05 25.07 3.96
N PHE A 270 5.31 24.04 4.76
CA PHE A 270 4.89 22.67 4.49
C PHE A 270 4.22 22.06 5.73
N THR A 271 3.35 21.11 5.47
CA THR A 271 2.65 20.32 6.49
C THR A 271 3.17 18.89 6.46
N LEU A 272 3.64 18.37 7.59
CA LEU A 272 3.99 16.97 7.78
C LEU A 272 2.77 16.21 8.27
N THR A 273 2.42 15.14 7.58
CA THR A 273 1.32 14.22 7.91
C THR A 273 1.88 12.81 8.06
N PRO A 274 2.16 12.33 9.29
CA PRO A 274 2.51 10.94 9.52
C PRO A 274 1.30 10.04 9.28
N VAL A 275 1.42 9.04 8.41
CA VAL A 275 0.34 8.12 8.04
C VAL A 275 0.74 6.70 8.44
N PRO A 276 0.14 6.13 9.49
CA PRO A 276 0.37 4.73 9.85
C PRO A 276 -0.11 3.78 8.76
N ILE A 277 0.69 2.78 8.46
CA ILE A 277 0.39 1.79 7.41
C ILE A 277 0.10 0.44 8.06
N PRO A 278 -1.09 -0.15 7.87
CA PRO A 278 -1.39 -1.49 8.33
C PRO A 278 -0.67 -2.55 7.48
N GLY A 279 -0.47 -3.73 8.04
CA GLY A 279 0.16 -4.86 7.39
C GLY A 279 1.33 -5.41 8.18
N GLN A 280 2.35 -5.90 7.49
CA GLN A 280 3.58 -6.33 8.13
C GLN A 280 4.50 -5.14 8.40
N PRO A 281 5.10 -5.07 9.59
CA PRO A 281 6.11 -4.06 9.92
C PRO A 281 7.36 -4.21 9.03
N LEU A 282 8.27 -3.26 9.09
CA LEU A 282 9.63 -3.51 8.62
C LEU A 282 10.26 -4.57 9.54
N GLN A 283 10.61 -5.69 8.96
CA GLN A 283 11.13 -6.87 9.64
C GLN A 283 12.16 -7.59 8.78
N PHE A 284 13.00 -8.42 9.39
CA PHE A 284 13.89 -9.35 8.70
C PHE A 284 13.39 -10.76 8.94
N LEU A 285 13.01 -11.47 7.87
CA LEU A 285 12.57 -12.85 7.90
C LEU A 285 13.79 -13.76 7.82
N PHE A 286 13.96 -14.66 8.77
CA PHE A 286 15.09 -15.58 8.79
C PHE A 286 14.82 -16.81 7.90
N ASN A 287 15.79 -17.16 7.07
CA ASN A 287 15.77 -18.42 6.34
C ASN A 287 16.11 -19.57 7.29
N THR A 288 15.14 -20.42 7.58
CA THR A 288 15.27 -21.53 8.51
C THR A 288 15.92 -22.79 7.90
N ARG A 289 16.36 -22.73 6.64
CA ARG A 289 16.96 -23.85 5.92
C ARG A 289 18.42 -23.63 5.54
N LEU A 290 18.93 -22.43 5.76
CA LEU A 290 20.32 -22.09 5.45
C LEU A 290 21.10 -21.88 6.74
N ALA A 291 22.20 -22.63 6.93
CA ALA A 291 23.10 -22.40 8.06
C ALA A 291 23.71 -20.99 7.98
N PRO A 292 23.93 -20.31 9.11
CA PRO A 292 23.68 -20.78 10.48
C PRO A 292 22.27 -20.45 11.02
N THR A 293 21.39 -19.86 10.23
CA THR A 293 20.02 -19.48 10.66
C THR A 293 19.02 -20.65 10.65
N ASP A 294 19.43 -21.84 10.27
CA ASP A 294 18.69 -23.09 10.49
C ASP A 294 18.61 -23.45 11.99
N ASP A 295 19.58 -23.02 12.80
CA ASP A 295 19.56 -23.19 14.26
C ASP A 295 18.69 -22.09 14.93
N PRO A 296 17.64 -22.46 15.69
CA PRO A 296 16.80 -21.50 16.39
C PRO A 296 17.55 -20.69 17.46
N LEU A 297 18.60 -21.24 18.08
CA LEU A 297 19.42 -20.49 19.06
C LEU A 297 20.17 -19.33 18.38
N VAL A 298 20.66 -19.55 17.16
CA VAL A 298 21.30 -18.49 16.37
C VAL A 298 20.28 -17.42 16.04
N ARG A 299 19.07 -17.78 15.57
CA ARG A 299 18.03 -16.78 15.27
C ARG A 299 17.63 -15.96 16.51
N GLN A 300 17.47 -16.62 17.67
CA GLN A 300 17.20 -15.94 18.94
C GLN A 300 18.31 -14.97 19.30
N ALA A 301 19.57 -15.38 19.19
CA ALA A 301 20.73 -14.52 19.43
C ALA A 301 20.75 -13.30 18.50
N LEU A 302 20.43 -13.48 17.22
CA LEU A 302 20.36 -12.40 16.25
C LEU A 302 19.22 -11.41 16.55
N ILE A 303 18.13 -11.85 17.18
CA ILE A 303 17.04 -10.97 17.63
C ILE A 303 17.47 -10.18 18.87
N GLU A 304 17.98 -10.85 19.91
CA GLU A 304 18.36 -10.23 21.19
C GLU A 304 19.59 -9.33 21.03
N GLY A 305 20.42 -9.57 20.02
CA GLY A 305 21.61 -8.78 19.71
C GLY A 305 21.35 -7.46 18.99
N VAL A 306 20.10 -7.11 18.66
CA VAL A 306 19.77 -5.88 17.91
C VAL A 306 18.97 -4.90 18.80
N ASP A 307 19.53 -3.70 19.04
CA ASP A 307 18.81 -2.62 19.69
C ASP A 307 17.82 -1.96 18.70
N ARG A 308 16.65 -2.58 18.61
CA ARG A 308 15.55 -2.11 17.75
C ARG A 308 15.07 -0.71 18.13
N ALA A 309 15.08 -0.39 19.42
CA ALA A 309 14.65 0.92 19.90
C ALA A 309 15.61 2.02 19.42
N SER A 310 16.93 1.80 19.52
CA SER A 310 17.93 2.72 18.98
C SER A 310 17.84 2.88 17.46
N ILE A 311 17.60 1.80 16.72
CA ILE A 311 17.38 1.86 15.26
C ILE A 311 16.16 2.74 14.96
N VAL A 312 15.01 2.46 15.59
CA VAL A 312 13.77 3.20 15.35
C VAL A 312 13.95 4.68 15.68
N GLN A 313 14.54 4.99 16.85
CA GLN A 313 14.79 6.38 17.26
C GLN A 313 15.73 7.10 16.28
N THR A 314 16.76 6.43 15.78
CA THR A 314 17.77 7.04 14.89
C THR A 314 17.22 7.31 13.50
N VAL A 315 16.48 6.36 12.92
CA VAL A 315 16.06 6.41 11.52
C VAL A 315 14.70 7.09 11.37
N PHE A 316 13.78 6.89 12.33
CA PHE A 316 12.37 7.26 12.21
C PHE A 316 11.88 8.24 13.29
N GLY A 317 12.68 8.49 14.35
CA GLY A 317 12.32 9.37 15.44
C GLY A 317 11.06 8.94 16.19
N GLU A 318 10.27 9.94 16.62
CA GLU A 318 9.02 9.71 17.35
C GLU A 318 7.83 9.24 16.50
N TYR A 319 7.98 9.21 15.17
CA TYR A 319 6.89 8.91 14.25
C TYR A 319 6.62 7.41 14.05
N SER A 320 7.55 6.55 14.43
CA SER A 320 7.39 5.10 14.37
C SER A 320 7.59 4.45 15.73
N GLN A 321 6.91 3.32 15.93
CA GLN A 321 7.07 2.49 17.12
C GLN A 321 7.88 1.23 16.80
N VAL A 322 8.51 0.65 17.83
CA VAL A 322 9.15 -0.66 17.70
C VAL A 322 8.08 -1.72 17.48
N ALA A 323 8.19 -2.45 16.39
CA ALA A 323 7.26 -3.53 16.06
C ALA A 323 7.31 -4.68 17.08
N GLN A 324 6.16 -5.25 17.40
CA GLN A 324 6.00 -6.28 18.42
C GLN A 324 5.56 -7.64 17.87
N GLY A 325 5.62 -7.83 16.57
CA GLY A 325 5.22 -9.09 15.95
C GLY A 325 5.22 -9.05 14.42
N PRO A 326 4.63 -10.06 13.78
CA PRO A 326 4.55 -10.14 12.32
C PRO A 326 3.50 -9.20 11.71
N LEU A 327 2.64 -8.58 12.55
CA LEU A 327 1.68 -7.54 12.15
C LEU A 327 2.01 -6.22 12.83
N SER A 328 1.78 -5.10 12.14
CA SER A 328 1.85 -3.77 12.74
C SER A 328 0.66 -3.50 13.66
N ALA A 329 0.83 -2.59 14.63
CA ALA A 329 -0.20 -2.24 15.61
C ALA A 329 -1.51 -1.71 14.99
N MET A 330 -1.47 -1.26 13.73
CA MET A 330 -2.64 -0.76 13.00
C MET A 330 -3.42 -1.83 12.26
N THR A 331 -2.92 -3.07 12.24
CA THR A 331 -3.54 -4.17 11.49
C THR A 331 -4.59 -4.87 12.34
N LEU A 332 -5.72 -5.20 11.75
CA LEU A 332 -6.72 -6.07 12.37
C LEU A 332 -6.01 -7.36 12.84
N GLY A 333 -6.34 -7.83 14.04
CA GLY A 333 -5.72 -9.05 14.59
C GLY A 333 -4.32 -8.87 15.18
N PHE A 334 -3.80 -7.64 15.22
CA PHE A 334 -2.60 -7.36 16.03
C PHE A 334 -2.84 -7.76 17.49
N ALA A 335 -1.97 -8.61 18.02
CA ALA A 335 -2.06 -9.06 19.40
C ALA A 335 -0.67 -9.05 20.05
N PRO A 336 -0.38 -8.06 20.89
CA PRO A 336 0.92 -7.93 21.55
C PRO A 336 0.99 -8.76 22.85
N ALA A 337 0.33 -9.92 22.93
CA ALA A 337 0.16 -10.68 24.17
C ALA A 337 1.50 -11.03 24.85
N VAL A 338 2.57 -11.23 24.07
CA VAL A 338 3.94 -11.40 24.60
C VAL A 338 4.89 -10.61 23.69
N PRO A 339 5.63 -9.63 24.24
CA PRO A 339 6.57 -8.83 23.45
C PRO A 339 7.75 -9.70 22.95
N PHE A 340 8.36 -9.28 21.85
CA PHE A 340 9.66 -9.81 21.43
C PHE A 340 10.73 -9.43 22.46
N PRO A 341 11.80 -10.25 22.60
CA PRO A 341 12.89 -9.98 23.53
C PRO A 341 13.46 -8.57 23.38
N ASP A 342 13.82 -7.96 24.49
CA ASP A 342 14.56 -6.70 24.52
C ASP A 342 16.02 -6.92 24.09
N TYR A 343 16.72 -5.83 23.78
CA TYR A 343 18.14 -5.86 23.48
C TYR A 343 18.95 -6.35 24.67
N ASP A 344 19.57 -7.52 24.54
CA ASP A 344 20.48 -8.10 25.51
C ASP A 344 21.67 -8.78 24.81
N PRO A 345 22.73 -8.04 24.48
CA PRO A 345 23.89 -8.61 23.79
C PRO A 345 24.62 -9.68 24.62
N ALA A 346 24.50 -9.70 25.95
CA ALA A 346 25.11 -10.73 26.77
C ALA A 346 24.34 -12.06 26.67
N ALA A 347 23.01 -12.00 26.68
CA ALA A 347 22.17 -13.17 26.40
C ALA A 347 22.39 -13.68 24.97
N ALA A 348 22.46 -12.78 23.97
CA ALA A 348 22.75 -13.14 22.58
C ALA A 348 24.08 -13.90 22.42
N LEU A 349 25.15 -13.43 23.08
CA LEU A 349 26.45 -14.11 23.07
C LEU A 349 26.37 -15.50 23.73
N SER A 350 25.62 -15.62 24.83
CA SER A 350 25.42 -16.91 25.51
C SER A 350 24.66 -17.91 24.65
N LEU A 351 23.67 -17.45 23.87
CA LEU A 351 22.93 -18.28 22.90
C LEU A 351 23.83 -18.76 21.76
N LEU A 352 24.71 -17.89 21.22
CA LEU A 352 25.68 -18.28 20.20
C LEU A 352 26.68 -19.31 20.75
N GLU A 353 27.15 -19.15 21.99
CA GLU A 353 28.00 -20.16 22.63
C GLU A 353 27.28 -21.49 22.81
N ALA A 354 26.02 -21.48 23.22
CA ALA A 354 25.19 -22.68 23.35
C ALA A 354 24.96 -23.35 21.99
N ALA A 355 24.88 -22.59 20.90
CA ALA A 355 24.83 -23.09 19.53
C ALA A 355 26.19 -23.54 18.97
N GLY A 356 27.28 -23.41 19.76
CA GLY A 356 28.63 -23.86 19.39
C GLY A 356 29.49 -22.82 18.66
N TRP A 357 29.06 -21.57 18.62
CA TRP A 357 29.82 -20.47 18.02
C TRP A 357 30.65 -19.74 19.05
N SER A 358 32.00 -19.81 18.96
CA SER A 358 32.95 -19.19 19.92
C SER A 358 34.00 -18.34 19.22
N ASP A 359 34.51 -17.35 19.94
CA ASP A 359 35.70 -16.57 19.53
C ASP A 359 36.90 -17.03 20.38
N ASP A 360 37.43 -18.22 20.06
CA ASP A 360 38.49 -18.87 20.85
C ASP A 360 39.86 -18.20 20.70
N ASN A 361 40.07 -17.46 19.62
CA ASN A 361 41.33 -16.79 19.32
C ASN A 361 41.32 -15.29 19.66
N ASN A 362 40.18 -14.75 20.11
CA ASN A 362 39.92 -13.34 20.45
C ASN A 362 40.25 -12.36 19.30
N ASP A 363 39.95 -12.75 18.06
CA ASP A 363 40.08 -11.87 16.88
C ASP A 363 38.79 -11.09 16.59
N GLY A 364 37.75 -11.34 17.34
CA GLY A 364 36.43 -10.70 17.20
C GLY A 364 35.47 -11.42 16.28
N LEU A 365 35.89 -12.55 15.66
CA LEU A 365 35.03 -13.39 14.82
C LEU A 365 34.70 -14.71 15.52
N ARG A 366 33.43 -15.07 15.52
CA ARG A 366 32.98 -16.36 16.04
C ARG A 366 33.10 -17.44 14.97
N THR A 367 33.57 -18.61 15.40
CA THR A 367 33.72 -19.77 14.52
C THR A 367 33.09 -21.03 15.15
N GLN A 368 32.68 -21.95 14.29
CA GLN A 368 32.28 -23.29 14.65
C GLN A 368 33.01 -24.28 13.73
N ASP A 369 33.76 -25.23 14.28
CA ASP A 369 34.59 -26.17 13.50
C ASP A 369 35.55 -25.47 12.53
N GLY A 370 36.01 -24.26 12.86
CA GLY A 370 36.90 -23.45 12.05
C GLY A 370 36.23 -22.65 10.91
N ALA A 371 34.91 -22.75 10.73
CA ALA A 371 34.14 -21.93 9.80
C ALA A 371 33.61 -20.68 10.51
N PRO A 372 33.71 -19.48 9.92
CA PRO A 372 33.18 -18.25 10.52
C PRO A 372 31.65 -18.25 10.57
N LEU A 373 31.09 -17.51 11.53
CA LEU A 373 29.67 -17.22 11.64
C LEU A 373 29.29 -16.23 10.51
N SER A 374 29.07 -16.76 9.31
CA SER A 374 28.81 -15.94 8.12
C SER A 374 27.31 -15.77 7.90
N LEU A 375 26.87 -14.52 7.69
CA LEU A 375 25.48 -14.15 7.44
C LEU A 375 25.36 -13.35 6.16
N HIS A 376 24.32 -13.62 5.39
CA HIS A 376 23.94 -12.83 4.22
C HIS A 376 22.58 -12.19 4.44
N ILE A 377 22.55 -10.84 4.46
CA ILE A 377 21.33 -10.04 4.54
C ILE A 377 20.98 -9.57 3.14
N VAL A 378 19.70 -9.70 2.78
CA VAL A 378 19.11 -9.09 1.58
C VAL A 378 18.09 -8.04 2.03
N ALA A 379 18.11 -6.85 1.43
CA ALA A 379 17.11 -5.82 1.69
C ALA A 379 16.69 -5.11 0.40
N PRO A 380 15.43 -4.65 0.29
CA PRO A 380 14.98 -3.89 -0.86
C PRO A 380 15.52 -2.44 -0.84
N ASN A 381 15.56 -1.80 -2.01
CA ASN A 381 16.05 -0.42 -2.17
C ASN A 381 15.01 0.67 -1.88
N TRP A 382 13.80 0.33 -1.43
CA TRP A 382 12.76 1.33 -1.15
C TRP A 382 12.66 1.68 0.33
N GLY A 383 12.05 2.83 0.62
CA GLY A 383 11.94 3.38 1.96
C GLY A 383 13.30 3.53 2.62
N MET A 384 13.36 3.31 3.92
CA MET A 384 14.60 3.32 4.71
C MET A 384 15.12 1.90 4.98
N ASN A 385 14.71 0.89 4.17
CA ASN A 385 15.18 -0.49 4.33
C ASN A 385 16.71 -0.63 4.24
N PRO A 386 17.42 0.04 3.30
CA PRO A 386 18.88 -0.04 3.24
C PRO A 386 19.56 0.48 4.50
N ASP A 387 19.08 1.59 5.06
CA ASP A 387 19.66 2.21 6.26
C ASP A 387 19.48 1.31 7.48
N VAL A 388 18.29 0.73 7.64
CA VAL A 388 18.00 -0.21 8.72
C VAL A 388 18.81 -1.49 8.57
N ALA A 389 18.95 -2.02 7.35
CA ALA A 389 19.75 -3.23 7.10
C ALA A 389 21.23 -3.02 7.44
N GLN A 390 21.80 -1.84 7.16
CA GLN A 390 23.16 -1.50 7.56
C GLN A 390 23.33 -1.44 9.09
N LEU A 391 22.34 -0.93 9.80
CA LEU A 391 22.38 -0.92 11.27
C LEU A 391 22.25 -2.34 11.85
N VAL A 392 21.37 -3.17 11.30
CA VAL A 392 21.25 -4.58 11.69
C VAL A 392 22.56 -5.34 11.40
N GLN A 393 23.17 -5.13 10.23
CA GLN A 393 24.50 -5.65 9.91
C GLN A 393 25.52 -5.30 10.99
N ALA A 394 25.63 -4.02 11.36
CA ALA A 394 26.58 -3.57 12.37
C ALA A 394 26.33 -4.23 13.75
N TYR A 395 25.07 -4.42 14.18
CA TYR A 395 24.76 -5.13 15.42
C TYR A 395 25.17 -6.59 15.36
N TRP A 396 24.96 -7.29 14.25
CA TRP A 396 25.38 -8.69 14.12
C TRP A 396 26.90 -8.85 14.02
N GLU A 397 27.60 -7.90 13.38
CA GLU A 397 29.07 -7.83 13.39
C GLU A 397 29.62 -7.64 14.85
N MET A 398 28.93 -6.86 15.68
CA MET A 398 29.29 -6.72 17.10
C MET A 398 29.12 -8.04 17.91
N LEU A 399 28.31 -8.97 17.46
CA LEU A 399 28.20 -10.33 18.03
C LEU A 399 29.30 -11.26 17.53
N GLY A 400 30.18 -10.80 16.62
CA GLY A 400 31.26 -11.60 16.03
C GLY A 400 30.85 -12.35 14.76
N ALA A 401 29.81 -11.94 14.07
CA ALA A 401 29.45 -12.48 12.76
C ALA A 401 30.19 -11.76 11.63
N ASP A 402 30.49 -12.51 10.55
CA ASP A 402 30.92 -11.96 9.26
C ASP A 402 29.68 -11.74 8.38
N VAL A 403 29.27 -10.46 8.20
CA VAL A 403 27.96 -10.15 7.61
C VAL A 403 28.11 -9.46 6.26
N SER A 404 27.56 -10.05 5.22
CA SER A 404 27.40 -9.43 3.91
C SER A 404 25.98 -8.86 3.74
N LEU A 405 25.87 -7.71 3.05
CA LEU A 405 24.60 -7.04 2.77
C LEU A 405 24.44 -6.83 1.27
N GLU A 406 23.30 -7.28 0.72
CA GLU A 406 22.91 -7.05 -0.67
C GLU A 406 21.62 -6.24 -0.73
N ILE A 407 21.63 -5.15 -1.53
CA ILE A 407 20.45 -4.32 -1.75
C ILE A 407 19.82 -4.65 -3.10
N ALA A 408 18.64 -5.22 -3.09
CA ALA A 408 17.88 -5.58 -4.28
C ALA A 408 17.26 -4.33 -4.94
N ALA A 409 17.50 -4.17 -6.24
CA ALA A 409 17.06 -2.99 -7.01
C ALA A 409 15.58 -3.05 -7.42
N GLY A 410 14.68 -3.36 -6.48
CA GLY A 410 13.25 -3.45 -6.71
C GLY A 410 12.66 -4.82 -6.35
N PHE A 411 11.33 -4.96 -6.51
CA PHE A 411 10.62 -6.17 -6.08
C PHE A 411 10.97 -7.41 -6.92
N GLY A 412 11.16 -7.27 -8.24
CA GLY A 412 11.54 -8.38 -9.12
C GLY A 412 12.88 -9.02 -8.72
N PRO A 413 13.99 -8.27 -8.66
CA PRO A 413 15.28 -8.75 -8.15
C PRO A 413 15.20 -9.33 -6.74
N LEU A 414 14.42 -8.72 -5.83
CA LEU A 414 14.21 -9.24 -4.48
C LEU A 414 13.57 -10.64 -4.51
N ARG A 415 12.56 -10.83 -5.36
CA ARG A 415 11.91 -12.13 -5.60
C ARG A 415 12.86 -13.17 -6.18
N GLU A 416 13.74 -12.77 -7.05
CA GLU A 416 14.75 -13.67 -7.62
C GLU A 416 15.72 -14.16 -6.54
N LEU A 417 16.27 -13.26 -5.71
CA LEU A 417 17.12 -13.61 -4.57
C LEU A 417 16.40 -14.52 -3.57
N GLN A 418 15.13 -14.23 -3.28
CA GLN A 418 14.29 -15.08 -2.44
C GLN A 418 14.17 -16.49 -3.01
N THR A 419 13.93 -16.62 -4.32
CA THR A 419 13.76 -17.92 -4.99
C THR A 419 15.07 -18.74 -4.97
N GLN A 420 16.22 -18.08 -5.05
CA GLN A 420 17.53 -18.72 -4.94
C GLN A 420 17.82 -19.26 -3.52
N GLY A 421 17.18 -18.66 -2.49
CA GLY A 421 17.31 -19.09 -1.10
C GLY A 421 18.71 -18.92 -0.49
N GLN A 422 19.58 -18.11 -1.10
CA GLN A 422 20.96 -17.89 -0.69
C GLN A 422 21.08 -16.66 0.23
N TYR A 423 20.21 -16.56 1.24
CA TYR A 423 20.23 -15.51 2.26
C TYR A 423 19.92 -16.12 3.63
N ASN A 424 20.45 -15.50 4.69
CA ASN A 424 20.13 -15.84 6.08
C ASN A 424 18.98 -14.99 6.62
N ALA A 425 18.91 -13.73 6.18
CA ALA A 425 17.79 -12.85 6.52
C ALA A 425 17.42 -11.96 5.33
N ILE A 426 16.11 -11.73 5.16
CA ILE A 426 15.58 -10.86 4.11
C ILE A 426 14.69 -9.79 4.72
N GLY A 427 15.05 -8.51 4.51
CA GLY A 427 14.30 -7.36 4.99
C GLY A 427 13.08 -7.10 4.11
N ILE A 428 11.92 -6.85 4.73
CA ILE A 428 10.68 -6.54 4.02
C ILE A 428 9.71 -5.80 4.94
N ASN A 429 8.85 -5.01 4.33
CA ASN A 429 7.57 -4.57 4.87
C ASN A 429 6.50 -4.81 3.80
N PHE A 430 5.28 -5.11 4.23
CA PHE A 430 4.18 -5.38 3.29
C PHE A 430 2.87 -4.81 3.84
N PHE A 431 2.22 -3.94 3.08
CA PHE A 431 0.96 -3.35 3.53
C PHE A 431 -0.22 -4.29 3.28
N GLY A 432 -1.24 -4.20 4.14
CA GLY A 432 -2.49 -4.94 4.03
C GLY A 432 -3.35 -4.71 5.26
N THR A 433 -4.64 -4.62 5.07
CA THR A 433 -5.62 -4.36 6.14
C THR A 433 -6.08 -5.65 6.81
N ASP A 434 -6.11 -6.76 6.07
CA ASP A 434 -6.50 -8.07 6.59
C ASP A 434 -5.27 -8.90 7.02
N PRO A 435 -5.30 -9.55 8.22
CA PRO A 435 -4.20 -10.34 8.74
C PRO A 435 -3.92 -11.62 7.93
N ASP A 436 -4.78 -12.04 7.01
CA ASP A 436 -4.55 -13.21 6.14
C ASP A 436 -3.33 -13.04 5.22
N LEU A 437 -2.81 -11.81 5.08
CA LEU A 437 -1.53 -11.60 4.42
C LEU A 437 -0.42 -12.48 5.00
N LEU A 438 -0.50 -12.85 6.30
CA LEU A 438 0.44 -13.76 6.96
C LEU A 438 0.47 -15.14 6.31
N ARG A 439 -0.66 -15.63 5.80
CA ARG A 439 -0.72 -16.92 5.11
C ARG A 439 0.23 -16.97 3.90
N SER A 440 0.29 -15.88 3.13
CA SER A 440 1.21 -15.81 1.99
C SER A 440 2.69 -15.83 2.38
N PHE A 441 3.04 -15.43 3.60
CA PHE A 441 4.43 -15.32 4.07
C PHE A 441 4.90 -16.50 4.92
N TYR A 442 3.99 -17.24 5.56
CA TYR A 442 4.38 -18.20 6.58
C TYR A 442 3.83 -19.62 6.39
N THR A 443 2.89 -19.84 5.43
CA THR A 443 2.52 -21.24 5.10
C THR A 443 3.55 -21.87 4.19
N SER A 444 3.63 -23.19 4.23
CA SER A 444 4.59 -24.00 3.46
C SER A 444 4.51 -23.77 1.96
N ASP A 445 3.30 -23.51 1.44
CA ASP A 445 3.00 -23.20 0.03
C ASP A 445 2.84 -21.69 -0.23
N GLY A 446 3.08 -20.85 0.77
CA GLY A 446 2.92 -19.41 0.69
C GLY A 446 3.78 -18.78 -0.40
N LEU A 447 3.18 -17.95 -1.25
CA LEU A 447 3.85 -17.28 -2.38
C LEU A 447 5.11 -16.50 -1.94
N TYR A 448 5.10 -16.00 -0.71
CA TYR A 448 6.15 -15.20 -0.09
C TYR A 448 6.73 -15.90 1.16
N ASN A 449 6.72 -17.25 1.23
CA ASN A 449 7.37 -17.95 2.33
C ASN A 449 8.90 -17.78 2.24
N TRP A 450 9.36 -16.60 2.69
CA TRP A 450 10.78 -16.25 2.69
C TRP A 450 11.51 -16.79 3.90
N THR A 451 10.78 -17.26 4.91
CA THR A 451 11.37 -18.00 6.03
C THR A 451 11.78 -19.42 5.66
N GLN A 452 11.20 -19.96 4.60
CA GLN A 452 11.29 -21.37 4.21
C GLN A 452 10.93 -22.34 5.35
N PHE A 453 10.24 -21.83 6.37
CA PHE A 453 9.72 -22.61 7.46
C PHE A 453 8.51 -23.42 6.96
N ASN A 454 8.49 -24.71 7.28
CA ASN A 454 7.42 -25.61 6.88
C ASN A 454 6.92 -26.34 8.12
N ASP A 455 5.76 -25.95 8.61
CA ASP A 455 5.06 -26.58 9.71
C ASP A 455 3.58 -26.77 9.36
N PRO A 456 3.10 -28.02 9.21
CA PRO A 456 1.70 -28.29 8.91
C PRO A 456 0.72 -27.73 9.96
N ALA A 457 1.15 -27.52 11.21
CA ALA A 457 0.30 -26.94 12.23
C ALA A 457 0.08 -25.44 11.99
N ILE A 458 1.10 -24.71 11.54
CA ILE A 458 0.98 -23.31 11.10
C ILE A 458 0.13 -23.20 9.84
N ASP A 459 0.33 -24.10 8.87
CA ASP A 459 -0.46 -24.15 7.65
C ASP A 459 -1.95 -24.28 7.98
N GLU A 460 -2.32 -25.25 8.82
CA GLU A 460 -3.71 -25.49 9.26
C GLU A 460 -4.24 -24.29 10.07
N LEU A 461 -3.43 -23.71 10.96
CA LEU A 461 -3.81 -22.58 11.79
C LEU A 461 -4.20 -21.37 10.94
N LEU A 462 -3.34 -20.97 9.99
CA LEU A 462 -3.56 -19.80 9.13
C LEU A 462 -4.66 -20.08 8.09
N LEU A 463 -4.72 -21.30 7.52
CA LEU A 463 -5.80 -21.68 6.61
C LEU A 463 -7.14 -21.64 7.31
N SER A 464 -7.25 -22.23 8.50
CA SER A 464 -8.52 -22.22 9.25
C SER A 464 -8.93 -20.81 9.67
N ALA A 465 -7.97 -19.90 9.96
CA ALA A 465 -8.27 -18.50 10.23
C ALA A 465 -8.89 -17.81 9.02
N SER A 466 -8.39 -18.07 7.81
CA SER A 466 -8.93 -17.48 6.57
C SER A 466 -10.35 -17.94 6.23
N GLN A 467 -10.78 -19.07 6.80
CA GLN A 467 -12.09 -19.68 6.56
C GLN A 467 -13.17 -19.31 7.60
N MET A 468 -12.81 -18.51 8.60
CA MET A 468 -13.74 -18.04 9.65
C MET A 468 -14.46 -16.75 9.24
N SER A 469 -15.40 -16.25 10.06
CA SER A 469 -16.02 -14.95 9.86
C SER A 469 -14.95 -13.84 9.93
N HIS A 470 -15.07 -12.80 9.11
CA HIS A 470 -14.07 -11.73 8.98
C HIS A 470 -13.70 -11.08 10.33
N ASP A 471 -14.69 -10.74 11.13
CA ASP A 471 -14.58 -10.07 12.43
C ASP A 471 -14.70 -11.04 13.63
N GLY A 472 -14.68 -12.35 13.36
CA GLY A 472 -14.87 -13.38 14.39
C GLY A 472 -13.72 -13.40 15.39
N GLN A 473 -14.01 -13.35 16.70
CA GLN A 473 -13.00 -13.41 17.76
C GLN A 473 -12.10 -14.63 17.61
N GLY A 474 -12.65 -15.80 17.27
CA GLY A 474 -11.86 -17.01 17.04
C GLY A 474 -10.87 -16.89 15.89
N ARG A 475 -11.17 -16.07 14.86
CA ARG A 475 -10.25 -15.76 13.77
C ARG A 475 -9.04 -14.96 14.29
N LEU A 476 -9.30 -13.90 15.04
CA LEU A 476 -8.24 -13.06 15.60
C LEU A 476 -7.37 -13.82 16.60
N GLU A 477 -7.96 -14.71 17.41
CA GLU A 477 -7.24 -15.58 18.33
C GLU A 477 -6.25 -16.51 17.59
N ARG A 478 -6.56 -16.97 16.37
CA ARG A 478 -5.63 -17.80 15.57
C ARG A 478 -4.43 -16.99 15.06
N TYR A 479 -4.64 -15.74 14.64
CA TYR A 479 -3.50 -14.89 14.25
C TYR A 479 -2.65 -14.51 15.47
N ALA A 480 -3.25 -14.32 16.64
CA ALA A 480 -2.51 -14.12 17.88
C ALA A 480 -1.66 -15.37 18.24
N GLN A 481 -2.25 -16.57 18.15
CA GLN A 481 -1.54 -17.82 18.34
C GLN A 481 -0.39 -18.00 17.34
N PHE A 482 -0.61 -17.64 16.08
CA PHE A 482 0.47 -17.66 15.09
C PHE A 482 1.59 -16.67 15.46
N ALA A 483 1.27 -15.46 15.91
CA ALA A 483 2.26 -14.45 16.30
C ALA A 483 3.16 -14.96 17.46
N GLU A 484 2.59 -15.70 18.42
CA GLU A 484 3.34 -16.37 19.49
C GLU A 484 4.26 -17.45 18.93
N GLN A 485 3.77 -18.31 18.04
CA GLN A 485 4.58 -19.36 17.41
C GLN A 485 5.73 -18.75 16.57
N ALA A 486 5.45 -17.71 15.79
CA ALA A 486 6.46 -17.04 14.97
C ALA A 486 7.60 -16.43 15.82
N ARG A 487 7.26 -15.93 17.03
CA ARG A 487 8.23 -15.45 18.01
C ARG A 487 9.02 -16.62 18.61
N ASP A 488 8.35 -17.67 19.09
CA ASP A 488 8.97 -18.81 19.78
C ASP A 488 9.93 -19.57 18.85
N GLU A 489 9.58 -19.68 17.57
CA GLU A 489 10.43 -20.23 16.51
C GLU A 489 11.46 -19.22 15.97
N ALA A 490 11.47 -17.99 16.49
CA ALA A 490 12.36 -16.91 16.06
C ALA A 490 12.38 -16.73 14.53
N LEU A 491 11.19 -16.68 13.88
CA LEU A 491 11.08 -16.61 12.42
C LEU A 491 11.40 -15.23 11.85
N LEU A 492 11.36 -14.19 12.69
CA LEU A 492 11.52 -12.81 12.24
C LEU A 492 12.20 -11.93 13.30
N LEU A 493 12.92 -10.92 12.86
CA LEU A 493 13.34 -9.77 13.64
C LEU A 493 12.40 -8.60 13.28
N PRO A 494 11.35 -8.30 14.06
CA PRO A 494 10.47 -7.15 13.79
C PRO A 494 11.18 -5.87 14.23
N VAL A 495 11.25 -4.86 13.37
CA VAL A 495 11.99 -3.63 13.66
C VAL A 495 11.04 -2.48 13.98
N ARG A 496 10.19 -2.09 13.03
CA ARG A 496 9.31 -0.93 13.25
C ARG A 496 7.94 -1.08 12.60
N ASP A 497 6.91 -0.54 13.22
CA ASP A 497 5.63 -0.30 12.56
C ASP A 497 5.79 0.77 11.48
N TYR A 498 5.24 0.48 10.29
CA TYR A 498 5.45 1.37 9.15
C TYR A 498 4.60 2.63 9.26
N VAL A 499 5.26 3.78 9.15
CA VAL A 499 4.60 5.08 9.03
C VAL A 499 5.15 5.78 7.80
N ASN A 500 4.27 6.15 6.87
CA ASN A 500 4.62 6.98 5.73
C ASN A 500 4.64 8.46 6.16
N LEU A 501 5.78 9.10 6.10
CA LEU A 501 5.89 10.54 6.31
C LEU A 501 5.54 11.25 5.02
N VAL A 502 4.32 11.77 4.95
CA VAL A 502 3.83 12.56 3.83
C VAL A 502 4.04 14.05 4.12
N VAL A 503 4.64 14.77 3.19
CA VAL A 503 4.82 16.22 3.30
C VAL A 503 4.10 16.90 2.14
N SER A 504 3.30 17.91 2.46
CA SER A 504 2.56 18.69 1.48
C SER A 504 2.85 20.17 1.62
N ASN A 505 2.71 20.93 0.51
CA ASN A 505 2.66 22.37 0.54
C ASN A 505 1.53 22.85 1.47
N SER A 506 1.77 23.89 2.28
CA SER A 506 0.77 24.40 3.24
C SER A 506 -0.53 24.91 2.61
N ARG A 507 -0.59 25.09 1.28
CA ARG A 507 -1.83 25.39 0.56
C ARG A 507 -2.75 24.16 0.39
N VAL A 508 -2.22 22.92 0.47
CA VAL A 508 -3.01 21.69 0.39
C VAL A 508 -3.87 21.56 1.65
N ARG A 509 -5.15 21.27 1.46
CA ARG A 509 -6.14 21.10 2.54
C ARG A 509 -6.78 19.71 2.44
N ASP A 510 -7.24 19.22 3.58
CA ASP A 510 -8.06 18.00 3.70
C ASP A 510 -7.38 16.75 3.12
N LEU A 511 -6.05 16.67 3.22
CA LEU A 511 -5.30 15.47 2.85
C LEU A 511 -5.61 14.35 3.85
N ARG A 512 -6.37 13.36 3.38
CA ARG A 512 -6.80 12.18 4.12
C ARG A 512 -6.42 10.94 3.35
N PHE A 513 -6.38 9.80 4.04
CA PHE A 513 -5.99 8.53 3.45
C PHE A 513 -7.04 7.45 3.71
N SER A 514 -7.12 6.48 2.81
CA SER A 514 -7.94 5.27 2.95
C SER A 514 -7.45 4.40 4.12
N ALA A 515 -8.20 3.37 4.47
CA ALA A 515 -7.82 2.42 5.51
C ALA A 515 -6.47 1.71 5.24
N GLN A 516 -6.06 1.60 3.97
CA GLN A 516 -4.75 1.07 3.58
C GLN A 516 -3.58 2.02 3.93
N GLY A 517 -3.87 3.28 4.28
CA GLY A 517 -2.86 4.28 4.62
C GLY A 517 -2.06 4.83 3.44
N TRP A 518 -1.90 4.07 2.36
CA TRP A 518 -1.13 4.46 1.17
C TRP A 518 -1.90 5.38 0.22
N PHE A 519 -3.23 5.23 0.12
CA PHE A 519 -4.03 5.83 -0.93
C PHE A 519 -4.74 7.08 -0.42
N PRO A 520 -4.38 8.28 -0.93
CA PRO A 520 -5.05 9.52 -0.55
C PRO A 520 -6.48 9.53 -1.11
N LEU A 521 -7.42 10.07 -0.31
CA LEU A 521 -8.78 10.33 -0.74
C LEU A 521 -8.80 11.65 -1.54
N LEU A 522 -8.42 11.56 -2.83
CA LEU A 522 -8.17 12.72 -3.68
C LEU A 522 -9.40 13.60 -3.90
N ILE A 523 -10.60 13.03 -3.81
CA ILE A 523 -11.87 13.79 -3.92
C ILE A 523 -12.00 14.87 -2.83
N ASP A 524 -11.46 14.59 -1.64
CA ASP A 524 -11.54 15.48 -0.48
C ASP A 524 -10.51 16.63 -0.53
N LEU A 525 -9.49 16.51 -1.41
CA LEU A 525 -8.43 17.52 -1.49
C LEU A 525 -8.94 18.88 -1.91
N GLY A 526 -8.42 19.90 -1.27
CA GLY A 526 -8.63 21.29 -1.64
C GLY A 526 -7.34 22.10 -1.64
N LEU A 527 -7.36 23.27 -2.26
CA LEU A 527 -6.29 24.26 -2.21
C LEU A 527 -6.77 25.50 -1.46
N GLY A 528 -6.04 25.87 -0.41
CA GLY A 528 -6.19 27.13 0.28
C GLY A 528 -5.44 28.28 -0.42
N PRO A 529 -5.71 29.51 -0.02
CA PRO A 529 -5.02 30.68 -0.51
C PRO A 529 -3.54 30.70 -0.15
#